data_edb48ae744e2432d344b016084cde8c2
#
_entry.id   edb48ae744e2432d344b016084cde8c2
#
_cell.length_a   1.000
_cell.length_b   1.000
_cell.length_c   1.000
_cell.angle_alpha   90.00
_cell.angle_beta   90.00
_cell.angle_gamma   90.00
#
_symmetry.space_group_name_H-M   'P 1'
#
loop_
_entity.id
_entity.type
_entity.pdbx_description
1 polymer ?
#
loop_
_entity_poly.entity_id
_entity_poly.type
_entity_poly.pdbx_seq_one_letter_code
_entity_poly.pdbx_strand_id
1 'polypeptide(L)'
;MNDTAISLRLGAWWEANARDLPWRFGRATPWGVLVSEVMSQQTQMSRVVPYWTDWMERWPDARALAEAPKAEVITAWGRLGYPRRALRLQECACVVAEQYADKLPRTYDELTALPGVGDYTASAVMSFAFGERIAVIDTNIRRVLSRVFLGVESRGGAASPAERALANRMLPKDEIFGCDADVADNAGSAEHAANSTIRGDKRSRLHRGERPSVTWNQSVMELGAVICTAKSPLCDTCPIADDCAFLKAPDWGSAAPAHANDSKARIDRCAVWCSPRCASFPLEPRCPGKMPTSFGRTRFSLPPASPALTMTA
;
A
#
# COMPACT_ATOMS: atom_id res chain seq x y z
N MET A 1 22.57 3.03 -17.86
CA MET A 1 22.35 2.56 -16.48
C MET A 1 22.18 1.05 -16.55
N ASN A 2 22.90 0.29 -15.74
CA ASN A 2 22.81 -1.18 -15.77
C ASN A 2 21.71 -1.65 -14.80
N ASP A 3 20.51 -1.87 -15.32
CA ASP A 3 19.33 -2.20 -14.54
C ASP A 3 19.50 -3.52 -13.75
N THR A 4 20.24 -4.48 -14.30
CA THR A 4 20.57 -5.76 -13.64
C THR A 4 21.47 -5.54 -12.43
N ALA A 5 22.48 -4.67 -12.52
CA ALA A 5 23.38 -4.39 -11.40
C ALA A 5 22.66 -3.69 -10.24
N ILE A 6 21.71 -2.79 -10.54
CA ILE A 6 20.86 -2.15 -9.52
C ILE A 6 20.00 -3.20 -8.83
N SER A 7 19.36 -4.10 -9.59
CA SER A 7 18.53 -5.16 -9.02
C SER A 7 19.32 -6.08 -8.09
N LEU A 8 20.53 -6.49 -8.49
CA LEU A 8 21.41 -7.33 -7.65
C LEU A 8 21.82 -6.64 -6.35
N ARG A 9 22.21 -5.36 -6.40
CA ARG A 9 22.58 -4.60 -5.19
C ARG A 9 21.41 -4.38 -4.25
N LEU A 10 20.23 -4.10 -4.79
CA LEU A 10 19.01 -3.98 -3.99
C LEU A 10 18.63 -5.31 -3.36
N GLY A 11 18.73 -6.43 -4.08
CA GLY A 11 18.49 -7.77 -3.56
C GLY A 11 19.43 -8.09 -2.40
N ALA A 12 20.74 -7.90 -2.56
CA ALA A 12 21.73 -8.13 -1.52
C ALA A 12 21.51 -7.23 -0.27
N TRP A 13 21.17 -5.96 -0.51
CA TRP A 13 20.81 -5.04 0.60
C TRP A 13 19.54 -5.51 1.32
N TRP A 14 18.52 -5.94 0.59
CA TRP A 14 17.27 -6.46 1.15
C TRP A 14 17.51 -7.67 2.06
N GLU A 15 18.31 -8.62 1.64
CA GLU A 15 18.66 -9.79 2.46
C GLU A 15 19.26 -9.41 3.81
N ALA A 16 20.12 -8.40 3.81
CA ALA A 16 20.80 -7.97 5.03
C ALA A 16 19.96 -7.05 5.94
N ASN A 17 19.00 -6.30 5.37
CA ASN A 17 18.36 -5.17 6.04
C ASN A 17 16.83 -5.24 6.09
N ALA A 18 16.19 -6.24 5.46
CA ALA A 18 14.73 -6.36 5.46
C ALA A 18 14.18 -6.41 6.89
N ARG A 19 13.15 -5.60 7.14
CA ARG A 19 12.42 -5.63 8.42
C ARG A 19 11.75 -6.99 8.59
N ASP A 20 11.87 -7.55 9.78
CA ASP A 20 11.25 -8.83 10.15
C ASP A 20 9.76 -8.61 10.44
N LEU A 21 8.93 -8.69 9.38
CA LEU A 21 7.48 -8.57 9.48
C LEU A 21 6.82 -9.96 9.42
N PRO A 22 5.79 -10.24 10.25
CA PRO A 22 5.23 -11.60 10.37
C PRO A 22 4.59 -12.12 9.08
N TRP A 23 4.20 -11.28 8.15
CA TRP A 23 3.62 -11.66 6.86
C TRP A 23 4.61 -11.79 5.71
N ARG A 24 5.92 -11.63 5.97
CA ARG A 24 7.00 -11.78 4.99
C ARG A 24 7.62 -13.17 4.99
N PHE A 25 8.40 -13.45 3.96
CA PHE A 25 9.21 -14.67 3.85
C PHE A 25 8.39 -15.97 3.87
N GLY A 26 7.23 -15.96 3.21
CA GLY A 26 6.35 -17.13 3.13
C GLY A 26 5.72 -17.58 4.45
N ARG A 27 5.76 -16.73 5.49
CA ARG A 27 5.22 -17.05 6.82
C ARG A 27 3.72 -16.87 6.94
N ALA A 28 3.10 -16.14 6.04
CA ALA A 28 1.66 -15.88 6.04
C ALA A 28 0.97 -16.55 4.85
N THR A 29 -0.28 -16.92 5.03
CA THR A 29 -1.17 -17.34 3.95
C THR A 29 -1.45 -16.17 3.00
N PRO A 30 -1.93 -16.39 1.77
CA PRO A 30 -2.37 -15.31 0.89
C PRO A 30 -3.41 -14.40 1.54
N TRP A 31 -4.32 -14.95 2.35
CA TRP A 31 -5.25 -14.18 3.16
C TRP A 31 -4.53 -13.24 4.14
N GLY A 32 -3.57 -13.76 4.88
CA GLY A 32 -2.77 -12.96 5.82
C GLY A 32 -1.98 -11.85 5.12
N VAL A 33 -1.47 -12.08 3.92
CA VAL A 33 -0.85 -11.03 3.08
C VAL A 33 -1.87 -9.96 2.72
N LEU A 34 -3.06 -10.32 2.23
CA LEU A 34 -4.12 -9.35 1.93
C LEU A 34 -4.50 -8.50 3.15
N VAL A 35 -4.68 -9.14 4.32
CA VAL A 35 -4.98 -8.43 5.58
C VAL A 35 -3.87 -7.44 5.91
N SER A 36 -2.60 -7.82 5.78
CA SER A 36 -1.46 -6.93 6.05
C SER A 36 -1.44 -5.72 5.12
N GLU A 37 -1.74 -5.92 3.83
CA GLU A 37 -1.80 -4.84 2.84
C GLU A 37 -2.92 -3.83 3.15
N VAL A 38 -4.09 -4.32 3.54
CA VAL A 38 -5.21 -3.45 3.93
C VAL A 38 -4.91 -2.69 5.23
N MET A 39 -4.32 -3.34 6.24
CA MET A 39 -3.95 -2.70 7.50
C MET A 39 -2.85 -1.66 7.34
N SER A 40 -1.91 -1.89 6.44
CA SER A 40 -0.75 -1.03 6.19
C SER A 40 -1.08 0.27 5.47
N GLN A 41 -2.26 0.37 4.85
CA GLN A 41 -2.68 1.61 4.17
C GLN A 41 -2.68 2.80 5.15
N GLN A 42 -1.79 3.77 4.91
CA GLN A 42 -1.63 4.98 5.73
C GLN A 42 -1.39 4.71 7.24
N THR A 43 -0.82 3.55 7.58
CA THR A 43 -0.55 3.15 8.96
C THR A 43 0.90 2.69 9.10
N GLN A 44 1.57 3.12 10.16
CA GLN A 44 2.96 2.72 10.45
C GLN A 44 3.03 1.23 10.80
N MET A 45 4.07 0.54 10.29
CA MET A 45 4.25 -0.91 10.49
C MET A 45 4.32 -1.33 11.96
N SER A 46 4.98 -0.52 12.81
CA SER A 46 5.03 -0.78 14.26
C SER A 46 3.66 -0.84 14.92
N ARG A 47 2.66 -0.15 14.34
CA ARG A 47 1.28 -0.22 14.80
C ARG A 47 0.53 -1.39 14.16
N VAL A 48 0.83 -1.73 12.90
CA VAL A 48 0.14 -2.80 12.17
C VAL A 48 0.47 -4.18 12.76
N VAL A 49 1.74 -4.45 13.07
CA VAL A 49 2.20 -5.77 13.53
C VAL A 49 1.35 -6.37 14.66
N PRO A 50 1.13 -5.69 15.82
CA PRO A 50 0.35 -6.28 16.90
C PRO A 50 -1.11 -6.52 16.52
N TYR A 51 -1.74 -5.63 15.73
CA TYR A 51 -3.11 -5.81 15.28
C TYR A 51 -3.24 -6.95 14.28
N TRP A 52 -2.30 -7.07 13.36
CA TRP A 52 -2.28 -8.16 12.39
C TRP A 52 -2.14 -9.52 13.09
N THR A 53 -1.26 -9.63 14.08
CA THR A 53 -1.07 -10.87 14.85
C THR A 53 -2.36 -11.28 15.57
N ASP A 54 -2.98 -10.34 16.31
CA ASP A 54 -4.27 -10.57 16.98
C ASP A 54 -5.39 -10.96 15.99
N TRP A 55 -5.43 -10.33 14.81
CA TRP A 55 -6.42 -10.65 13.78
C TRP A 55 -6.21 -12.03 13.19
N MET A 56 -4.98 -12.44 12.91
CA MET A 56 -4.68 -13.76 12.36
C MET A 56 -4.90 -14.88 13.37
N GLU A 57 -4.79 -14.62 14.67
CA GLU A 57 -5.17 -15.55 15.71
C GLU A 57 -6.69 -15.72 15.81
N ARG A 58 -7.47 -14.63 15.65
CA ARG A 58 -8.93 -14.65 15.71
C ARG A 58 -9.58 -15.13 14.41
N TRP A 59 -9.08 -14.67 13.29
CA TRP A 59 -9.65 -14.89 11.96
C TRP A 59 -8.55 -15.31 10.97
N PRO A 60 -8.08 -16.57 11.06
CA PRO A 60 -6.96 -17.07 10.25
C PRO A 60 -7.27 -17.17 8.76
N ASP A 61 -8.54 -17.16 8.39
CA ASP A 61 -9.04 -17.27 7.03
C ASP A 61 -10.20 -16.31 6.77
N ALA A 62 -10.67 -16.26 5.52
CA ALA A 62 -11.73 -15.34 5.13
C ALA A 62 -13.08 -15.73 5.75
N ARG A 63 -13.37 -17.02 5.85
CA ARG A 63 -14.62 -17.53 6.44
C ARG A 63 -14.77 -17.10 7.89
N ALA A 64 -13.73 -17.25 8.69
CA ALA A 64 -13.74 -16.85 10.09
C ALA A 64 -14.06 -15.34 10.24
N LEU A 65 -13.47 -14.48 9.39
CA LEU A 65 -13.79 -13.05 9.41
C LEU A 65 -15.19 -12.74 8.89
N ALA A 66 -15.67 -13.47 7.86
CA ALA A 66 -16.99 -13.29 7.29
C ALA A 66 -18.11 -13.55 8.32
N GLU A 67 -17.92 -14.57 9.15
CA GLU A 67 -18.88 -14.98 10.19
C GLU A 67 -18.82 -14.11 11.45
N ALA A 68 -17.78 -13.28 11.61
CA ALA A 68 -17.59 -12.44 12.79
C ALA A 68 -18.66 -11.32 12.88
N PRO A 69 -19.15 -10.98 14.09
CA PRO A 69 -20.01 -9.82 14.26
C PRO A 69 -19.30 -8.52 13.86
N LYS A 70 -19.97 -7.64 13.11
CA LYS A 70 -19.40 -6.35 12.66
C LYS A 70 -18.87 -5.49 13.82
N ALA A 71 -19.53 -5.53 14.97
CA ALA A 71 -19.11 -4.79 16.16
C ALA A 71 -17.77 -5.30 16.69
N GLU A 72 -17.53 -6.61 16.65
CA GLU A 72 -16.26 -7.22 17.05
C GLU A 72 -15.14 -6.85 16.09
N VAL A 73 -15.41 -6.92 14.78
CA VAL A 73 -14.46 -6.53 13.74
C VAL A 73 -14.00 -5.08 13.90
N ILE A 74 -14.95 -4.14 14.14
CA ILE A 74 -14.61 -2.73 14.38
C ILE A 74 -13.82 -2.57 15.69
N THR A 75 -14.19 -3.28 16.75
CA THR A 75 -13.50 -3.23 18.03
C THR A 75 -12.06 -3.73 17.90
N ALA A 76 -11.85 -4.85 17.22
CA ALA A 76 -10.52 -5.41 16.96
C ALA A 76 -9.67 -4.56 15.99
N TRP A 77 -10.30 -3.78 15.09
CA TRP A 77 -9.58 -2.81 14.26
C TRP A 77 -8.96 -1.68 15.08
N GLY A 78 -9.57 -1.31 16.16
CA GLY A 78 -9.05 -0.40 17.18
C GLY A 78 -8.51 0.91 16.63
N ARG A 79 -7.21 1.18 16.89
CA ARG A 79 -6.56 2.45 16.55
C ARG A 79 -5.84 2.46 15.20
N LEU A 80 -6.10 1.51 14.30
CA LEU A 80 -5.50 1.53 12.95
C LEU A 80 -6.00 2.71 12.09
N GLY A 81 -7.13 3.33 12.49
CA GLY A 81 -7.73 4.44 11.75
C GLY A 81 -8.58 3.97 10.55
N TYR A 82 -9.42 4.88 10.05
CA TYR A 82 -10.29 4.60 8.89
C TYR A 82 -11.07 3.28 9.00
N PRO A 83 -11.99 3.14 9.96
CA PRO A 83 -12.67 1.87 10.28
C PRO A 83 -13.47 1.28 9.11
N ARG A 84 -13.81 2.07 8.10
CA ARG A 84 -14.42 1.57 6.86
C ARG A 84 -13.53 0.54 6.14
N ARG A 85 -12.21 0.56 6.35
CA ARG A 85 -11.31 -0.47 5.78
C ARG A 85 -11.59 -1.85 6.39
N ALA A 86 -11.86 -1.91 7.70
CA ALA A 86 -12.21 -3.16 8.37
C ALA A 86 -13.51 -3.74 7.81
N LEU A 87 -14.54 -2.90 7.64
CA LEU A 87 -15.81 -3.33 7.06
C LEU A 87 -15.67 -3.78 5.60
N ARG A 88 -14.86 -3.07 4.79
CA ARG A 88 -14.57 -3.49 3.42
C ARG A 88 -13.80 -4.80 3.37
N LEU A 89 -12.86 -5.02 4.30
CA LEU A 89 -12.14 -6.28 4.42
C LEU A 89 -13.09 -7.42 4.82
N GLN A 90 -14.06 -7.18 5.69
CA GLN A 90 -15.10 -8.15 6.02
C GLN A 90 -16.03 -8.44 4.84
N GLU A 91 -16.45 -7.42 4.07
CA GLU A 91 -17.21 -7.61 2.83
C GLU A 91 -16.40 -8.46 1.82
N CYS A 92 -15.10 -8.20 1.70
CA CYS A 92 -14.19 -9.01 0.88
C CYS A 92 -14.15 -10.47 1.39
N ALA A 93 -14.06 -10.67 2.69
CA ALA A 93 -14.06 -12.00 3.31
C ALA A 93 -15.32 -12.78 3.00
N CYS A 94 -16.51 -12.15 3.05
CA CYS A 94 -17.77 -12.78 2.66
C CYS A 94 -17.72 -13.27 1.21
N VAL A 95 -17.27 -12.43 0.27
CA VAL A 95 -17.16 -12.81 -1.15
C VAL A 95 -16.19 -13.98 -1.34
N VAL A 96 -15.01 -13.93 -0.66
CA VAL A 96 -14.01 -15.00 -0.76
C VAL A 96 -14.55 -16.31 -0.20
N ALA A 97 -15.21 -16.28 0.95
CA ALA A 97 -15.78 -17.47 1.57
C ALA A 97 -16.91 -18.08 0.73
N GLU A 98 -17.78 -17.26 0.15
CA GLU A 98 -18.96 -17.71 -0.57
C GLU A 98 -18.67 -18.12 -2.02
N GLN A 99 -17.83 -17.35 -2.73
CA GLN A 99 -17.64 -17.51 -4.18
C GLN A 99 -16.35 -18.22 -4.56
N TYR A 100 -15.34 -18.23 -3.66
CA TYR A 100 -14.00 -18.77 -3.95
C TYR A 100 -13.57 -19.90 -2.99
N ALA A 101 -14.54 -20.56 -2.33
CA ALA A 101 -14.28 -21.67 -1.42
C ALA A 101 -13.20 -21.36 -0.36
N ASP A 102 -13.25 -20.15 0.20
CA ASP A 102 -12.34 -19.64 1.23
C ASP A 102 -10.86 -19.51 0.77
N LYS A 103 -10.63 -19.37 -0.54
CA LYS A 103 -9.30 -19.16 -1.11
C LYS A 103 -9.30 -17.88 -1.95
N LEU A 104 -8.28 -17.04 -1.82
CA LEU A 104 -8.16 -15.88 -2.68
C LEU A 104 -8.05 -16.28 -4.15
N PRO A 105 -8.76 -15.59 -5.06
CA PRO A 105 -8.58 -15.81 -6.49
C PRO A 105 -7.14 -15.48 -6.92
N ARG A 106 -6.67 -16.13 -7.98
CA ARG A 106 -5.29 -16.04 -8.44
C ARG A 106 -5.12 -15.19 -9.71
N THR A 107 -6.14 -14.51 -10.13
CA THR A 107 -6.07 -13.58 -11.27
C THR A 107 -6.20 -12.13 -10.81
N TYR A 108 -5.53 -11.23 -11.52
CA TYR A 108 -5.59 -9.80 -11.21
C TYR A 108 -7.01 -9.24 -11.30
N ASP A 109 -7.77 -9.66 -12.33
CA ASP A 109 -9.12 -9.16 -12.58
C ASP A 109 -10.10 -9.60 -11.47
N GLU A 110 -10.02 -10.86 -11.04
CA GLU A 110 -10.83 -11.35 -9.93
C GLU A 110 -10.46 -10.69 -8.61
N LEU A 111 -9.16 -10.47 -8.34
CA LEU A 111 -8.72 -9.76 -7.14
C LEU A 111 -9.23 -8.33 -7.11
N THR A 112 -9.16 -7.61 -8.23
CA THR A 112 -9.67 -6.22 -8.31
C THR A 112 -11.19 -6.13 -8.23
N ALA A 113 -11.92 -7.21 -8.52
CA ALA A 113 -13.36 -7.29 -8.34
C ALA A 113 -13.78 -7.46 -6.86
N LEU A 114 -12.86 -7.84 -5.97
CA LEU A 114 -13.15 -8.00 -4.54
C LEU A 114 -13.39 -6.64 -3.86
N PRO A 115 -14.33 -6.56 -2.90
CA PRO A 115 -14.62 -5.34 -2.16
C PRO A 115 -13.38 -4.76 -1.47
N GLY A 116 -13.02 -3.52 -1.77
CA GLY A 116 -11.89 -2.82 -1.13
C GLY A 116 -10.52 -3.19 -1.66
N VAL A 117 -10.42 -4.06 -2.65
CA VAL A 117 -9.17 -4.42 -3.32
C VAL A 117 -9.01 -3.57 -4.59
N GLY A 118 -8.04 -2.66 -4.58
CA GLY A 118 -7.68 -1.85 -5.74
C GLY A 118 -6.44 -2.37 -6.45
N ASP A 119 -6.04 -1.66 -7.52
CA ASP A 119 -4.86 -1.96 -8.37
C ASP A 119 -3.60 -2.29 -7.54
N TYR A 120 -3.25 -1.42 -6.56
CA TYR A 120 -2.11 -1.67 -5.68
C TYR A 120 -2.24 -2.98 -4.89
N THR A 121 -3.38 -3.16 -4.20
CA THR A 121 -3.57 -4.33 -3.32
C THR A 121 -3.60 -5.63 -4.14
N ALA A 122 -4.25 -5.63 -5.29
CA ALA A 122 -4.25 -6.78 -6.20
C ALA A 122 -2.84 -7.13 -6.67
N SER A 123 -2.07 -6.12 -7.14
CA SER A 123 -0.68 -6.32 -7.57
C SER A 123 0.22 -6.81 -6.43
N ALA A 124 0.03 -6.29 -5.21
CA ALA A 124 0.78 -6.71 -4.03
C ALA A 124 0.48 -8.16 -3.65
N VAL A 125 -0.79 -8.58 -3.65
CA VAL A 125 -1.18 -9.98 -3.40
C VAL A 125 -0.65 -10.90 -4.49
N MET A 126 -0.79 -10.53 -5.78
CA MET A 126 -0.24 -11.30 -6.89
C MET A 126 1.27 -11.51 -6.73
N SER A 127 2.02 -10.45 -6.41
CA SER A 127 3.47 -10.53 -6.24
C SER A 127 3.86 -11.25 -4.96
N PHE A 128 3.37 -10.79 -3.79
CA PHE A 128 3.90 -11.20 -2.49
C PHE A 128 3.32 -12.52 -1.98
N ALA A 129 2.09 -12.87 -2.37
CA ALA A 129 1.44 -14.10 -1.94
C ALA A 129 1.50 -15.21 -2.98
N PHE A 130 1.40 -14.86 -4.26
CA PHE A 130 1.37 -15.85 -5.34
C PHE A 130 2.68 -15.92 -6.14
N GLY A 131 3.62 -15.03 -5.88
CA GLY A 131 4.91 -15.01 -6.56
C GLY A 131 4.84 -14.57 -8.02
N GLU A 132 3.73 -13.94 -8.46
CA GLU A 132 3.55 -13.58 -9.86
C GLU A 132 4.41 -12.36 -10.24
N ARG A 133 4.92 -12.39 -11.48
CA ARG A 133 5.69 -11.28 -12.04
C ARG A 133 4.78 -10.13 -12.44
N ILE A 134 4.49 -9.24 -11.50
CA ILE A 134 3.68 -8.04 -11.68
C ILE A 134 4.34 -6.85 -10.99
N ALA A 135 4.29 -5.66 -11.59
CA ALA A 135 4.82 -4.46 -10.95
C ALA A 135 3.89 -3.97 -9.84
N VAL A 136 4.41 -3.87 -8.63
CA VAL A 136 3.72 -3.26 -7.50
C VAL A 136 4.05 -1.77 -7.48
N ILE A 137 3.03 -0.90 -7.36
CA ILE A 137 3.22 0.55 -7.47
C ILE A 137 2.55 1.24 -6.28
N ASP A 138 3.31 1.41 -5.20
CA ASP A 138 2.92 2.25 -4.06
C ASP A 138 3.63 3.62 -4.11
N THR A 139 3.41 4.45 -3.11
CA THR A 139 4.06 5.76 -2.99
C THR A 139 5.57 5.67 -2.75
N ASN A 140 6.05 4.59 -2.11
CA ASN A 140 7.48 4.38 -1.86
C ASN A 140 8.19 3.97 -3.15
N ILE A 141 7.66 2.96 -3.85
CA ILE A 141 8.20 2.48 -5.12
C ILE A 141 8.22 3.60 -6.16
N ARG A 142 7.12 4.34 -6.31
CA ARG A 142 7.06 5.50 -7.23
C ARG A 142 8.15 6.53 -6.93
N ARG A 143 8.33 6.88 -5.66
CA ARG A 143 9.34 7.84 -5.24
C ARG A 143 10.75 7.36 -5.58
N VAL A 144 11.06 6.09 -5.25
CA VAL A 144 12.36 5.50 -5.55
C VAL A 144 12.60 5.48 -7.06
N LEU A 145 11.66 4.96 -7.84
CA LEU A 145 11.80 4.87 -9.30
C LEU A 145 11.94 6.26 -9.94
N SER A 146 11.14 7.25 -9.52
CA SER A 146 11.23 8.61 -10.04
C SER A 146 12.57 9.26 -9.72
N ARG A 147 13.07 9.12 -8.49
CA ARG A 147 14.37 9.69 -8.11
C ARG A 147 15.54 8.98 -8.78
N VAL A 148 15.56 7.65 -8.73
CA VAL A 148 16.69 6.87 -9.23
C VAL A 148 16.81 6.95 -10.76
N PHE A 149 15.70 6.77 -11.48
CA PHE A 149 15.73 6.61 -12.94
C PHE A 149 15.36 7.88 -13.72
N LEU A 150 14.57 8.78 -13.14
CA LEU A 150 14.13 10.00 -13.82
C LEU A 150 14.77 11.28 -13.25
N GLY A 151 15.44 11.21 -12.10
CA GLY A 151 16.05 12.36 -11.45
C GLY A 151 15.04 13.41 -10.93
N VAL A 152 13.80 13.02 -10.68
CA VAL A 152 12.72 13.93 -10.28
C VAL A 152 11.94 13.40 -9.08
N GLU A 153 11.29 14.31 -8.35
CA GLU A 153 10.35 13.92 -7.30
C GLU A 153 9.08 13.29 -7.90
N SER A 154 8.58 12.25 -7.23
CA SER A 154 7.29 11.65 -7.60
C SER A 154 6.14 12.62 -7.34
N ARG A 155 5.26 12.76 -8.31
CA ARG A 155 4.02 13.53 -8.14
C ARG A 155 3.04 12.70 -7.30
N GLY A 156 2.35 13.32 -6.35
CA GLY A 156 1.30 12.66 -5.57
C GLY A 156 0.14 12.17 -6.44
N GLY A 157 -0.82 11.46 -5.82
CA GLY A 157 -2.03 10.96 -6.49
C GLY A 157 -1.88 9.56 -7.09
N ALA A 158 -2.73 9.19 -8.06
CA ALA A 158 -2.68 7.90 -8.73
C ALA A 158 -1.44 7.78 -9.63
N ALA A 159 -0.95 6.55 -9.82
CA ALA A 159 0.18 6.29 -10.71
C ALA A 159 -0.17 6.65 -12.16
N SER A 160 0.67 7.46 -12.79
CA SER A 160 0.52 7.84 -14.19
C SER A 160 0.88 6.67 -15.14
N PRO A 161 0.43 6.68 -16.40
CA PRO A 161 0.85 5.69 -17.39
C PRO A 161 2.37 5.60 -17.56
N ALA A 162 3.09 6.71 -17.47
CA ALA A 162 4.55 6.75 -17.56
C ALA A 162 5.22 6.07 -16.34
N GLU A 163 4.71 6.28 -15.13
CA GLU A 163 5.20 5.60 -13.92
C GLU A 163 4.92 4.10 -13.97
N ARG A 164 3.75 3.69 -14.49
CA ARG A 164 3.43 2.26 -14.72
C ARG A 164 4.36 1.62 -15.73
N ALA A 165 4.62 2.30 -16.85
CA ALA A 165 5.54 1.84 -17.88
C ALA A 165 6.97 1.71 -17.33
N LEU A 166 7.42 2.67 -16.50
CA LEU A 166 8.71 2.61 -15.84
C LEU A 166 8.81 1.41 -14.90
N ALA A 167 7.82 1.23 -14.02
CA ALA A 167 7.79 0.13 -13.06
C ALA A 167 7.83 -1.25 -13.75
N ASN A 168 7.04 -1.43 -14.82
CA ASN A 168 7.04 -2.66 -15.61
C ASN A 168 8.38 -2.90 -16.32
N ARG A 169 9.01 -1.83 -16.84
CA ARG A 169 10.32 -1.93 -17.52
C ARG A 169 11.42 -2.33 -16.55
N MET A 170 11.38 -1.81 -15.33
CA MET A 170 12.40 -2.06 -14.31
C MET A 170 12.22 -3.40 -13.58
N LEU A 171 11.07 -4.05 -13.74
CA LEU A 171 10.80 -5.34 -13.12
C LEU A 171 11.68 -6.42 -13.72
N PRO A 172 12.55 -7.11 -12.96
CA PRO A 172 13.44 -8.15 -13.47
C PRO A 172 12.67 -9.25 -14.19
N LYS A 173 13.32 -9.83 -15.20
CA LYS A 173 12.87 -11.09 -15.81
C LYS A 173 13.31 -12.25 -14.92
N ASP A 174 12.42 -13.21 -14.70
CA ASP A 174 12.69 -14.36 -13.83
C ASP A 174 13.79 -15.27 -14.38
N GLU A 175 14.01 -15.25 -15.69
CA GLU A 175 15.07 -16.01 -16.40
C GLU A 175 16.51 -15.59 -16.06
N ILE A 176 16.72 -14.40 -15.51
CA ILE A 176 18.09 -13.85 -15.27
C ILE A 176 18.81 -14.57 -14.13
N PHE A 177 18.10 -15.30 -13.26
CA PHE A 177 18.63 -15.85 -12.03
C PHE A 177 18.64 -17.39 -11.96
N GLY A 178 18.39 -18.09 -13.09
CA GLY A 178 18.50 -19.56 -13.15
C GLY A 178 17.51 -20.30 -12.23
N CYS A 179 16.33 -19.74 -12.01
CA CYS A 179 15.25 -20.45 -11.32
C CYS A 179 14.59 -21.39 -12.34
N ASP A 180 14.92 -22.66 -12.26
CA ASP A 180 14.23 -23.69 -13.02
C ASP A 180 12.75 -23.67 -12.67
N ALA A 181 11.90 -23.57 -13.69
CA ALA A 181 10.45 -23.38 -13.57
C ALA A 181 9.70 -24.61 -12.99
N ASP A 182 10.42 -25.66 -12.61
CA ASP A 182 9.85 -26.97 -12.29
C ASP A 182 9.41 -27.15 -10.81
N VAL A 183 9.42 -26.09 -9.99
CA VAL A 183 9.04 -26.20 -8.55
C VAL A 183 7.61 -25.73 -8.26
N ALA A 184 6.86 -25.28 -9.27
CA ALA A 184 5.55 -24.65 -9.05
C ALA A 184 4.39 -25.62 -8.77
N ASP A 185 4.54 -26.93 -8.99
CA ASP A 185 3.41 -27.89 -8.90
C ASP A 185 3.29 -28.64 -7.58
N ASN A 186 4.11 -28.33 -6.56
CA ASN A 186 4.08 -29.08 -5.29
C ASN A 186 3.68 -28.27 -4.06
N ALA A 187 2.82 -27.25 -4.21
CA ALA A 187 2.24 -26.49 -3.09
C ALA A 187 0.96 -27.15 -2.49
N GLY A 188 0.83 -28.46 -2.64
CA GLY A 188 -0.36 -29.24 -2.26
C GLY A 188 -0.30 -29.94 -0.90
N SER A 189 0.71 -29.73 -0.06
CA SER A 189 0.75 -30.43 1.25
C SER A 189 1.63 -29.68 2.26
N ALA A 190 1.12 -28.60 2.81
CA ALA A 190 1.72 -27.90 3.96
C ALA A 190 0.95 -28.20 5.26
N GLU A 191 0.60 -29.46 5.48
CA GLU A 191 0.08 -29.94 6.77
C GLU A 191 1.12 -30.78 7.50
N HIS A 192 2.28 -30.32 7.83
CA HIS A 192 3.16 -30.89 8.88
C HIS A 192 4.52 -30.19 8.90
N ALA A 193 4.57 -29.00 9.48
CA ALA A 193 5.86 -28.44 9.90
C ALA A 193 5.71 -27.54 11.14
N ALA A 194 4.98 -28.00 12.14
CA ALA A 194 5.10 -27.47 13.50
C ALA A 194 6.04 -28.43 14.25
N ASN A 195 7.28 -28.11 14.32
CA ASN A 195 8.26 -28.43 15.37
C ASN A 195 9.64 -28.79 14.78
N SER A 196 10.48 -27.79 14.57
CA SER A 196 11.93 -28.02 14.72
C SER A 196 12.59 -26.69 15.14
N THR A 197 12.98 -26.67 16.39
CA THR A 197 13.88 -25.67 16.98
C THR A 197 15.25 -25.81 16.30
N ILE A 198 15.51 -25.01 15.26
CA ILE A 198 16.85 -24.87 14.70
C ILE A 198 17.18 -23.38 14.72
N ARG A 199 18.10 -23.01 15.63
CA ARG A 199 18.89 -21.79 15.56
C ARG A 199 19.76 -21.87 14.31
N GLY A 200 19.20 -21.52 13.13
CA GLY A 200 19.90 -21.43 11.86
C GLY A 200 19.99 -19.97 11.45
N ASP A 201 21.15 -19.60 11.00
CA ASP A 201 21.56 -18.31 10.44
C ASP A 201 20.40 -17.65 9.63
N LYS A 202 19.99 -16.45 10.04
CA LYS A 202 18.94 -15.67 9.39
C LYS A 202 19.19 -15.39 7.89
N ARG A 203 20.47 -15.49 7.46
CA ARG A 203 20.92 -15.19 6.10
C ARG A 203 20.58 -16.27 5.06
N SER A 204 20.42 -17.53 5.46
CA SER A 204 20.22 -18.63 4.50
C SER A 204 18.75 -18.92 4.14
N ARG A 205 17.79 -18.20 4.70
CA ARG A 205 16.35 -18.45 4.52
C ARG A 205 15.69 -17.63 3.40
N LEU A 206 16.36 -16.58 2.90
CA LEU A 206 15.77 -15.57 2.00
C LEU A 206 15.76 -15.97 0.52
N HIS A 207 16.45 -17.01 0.10
CA HIS A 207 16.69 -17.28 -1.33
C HIS A 207 16.29 -18.65 -1.88
N ARG A 208 15.64 -19.50 -1.13
CA ARG A 208 15.16 -20.75 -1.73
C ARG A 208 13.75 -20.54 -2.33
N GLY A 209 13.70 -20.08 -3.57
CA GLY A 209 12.51 -20.11 -4.41
C GLY A 209 11.73 -18.80 -4.57
N GLU A 210 12.19 -17.66 -4.06
CA GLU A 210 11.51 -16.38 -4.32
C GLU A 210 11.94 -15.81 -5.68
N ARG A 211 10.97 -15.46 -6.54
CA ARG A 211 11.24 -14.92 -7.88
C ARG A 211 11.94 -13.56 -7.79
N PRO A 212 12.89 -13.25 -8.68
CA PRO A 212 13.58 -11.96 -8.72
C PRO A 212 12.66 -10.75 -8.78
N SER A 213 11.53 -10.88 -9.46
CA SER A 213 10.52 -9.83 -9.54
C SER A 213 9.86 -9.53 -8.20
N VAL A 214 9.64 -10.53 -7.36
CA VAL A 214 9.09 -10.37 -5.99
C VAL A 214 10.11 -9.69 -5.09
N THR A 215 11.35 -10.19 -5.08
CA THR A 215 12.46 -9.57 -4.32
C THR A 215 12.66 -8.11 -4.74
N TRP A 216 12.57 -7.80 -6.05
CA TRP A 216 12.63 -6.42 -6.54
C TRP A 216 11.53 -5.54 -5.94
N ASN A 217 10.26 -5.94 -6.05
CA ASN A 217 9.15 -5.17 -5.51
C ASN A 217 9.30 -4.90 -4.02
N GLN A 218 9.67 -5.93 -3.25
CA GLN A 218 9.88 -5.83 -1.81
C GLN A 218 11.08 -4.94 -1.46
N SER A 219 12.20 -5.10 -2.14
CA SER A 219 13.43 -4.33 -1.87
C SER A 219 13.28 -2.85 -2.22
N VAL A 220 12.65 -2.52 -3.34
CA VAL A 220 12.39 -1.12 -3.72
C VAL A 220 11.40 -0.45 -2.76
N MET A 221 10.34 -1.19 -2.36
CA MET A 221 9.38 -0.70 -1.36
C MET A 221 10.05 -0.42 -0.02
N GLU A 222 10.88 -1.35 0.45
CA GLU A 222 11.60 -1.21 1.72
C GLU A 222 12.60 -0.06 1.66
N LEU A 223 13.38 0.05 0.59
CA LEU A 223 14.30 1.16 0.38
C LEU A 223 13.58 2.50 0.48
N GLY A 224 12.40 2.60 -0.15
CA GLY A 224 11.55 3.79 -0.08
C GLY A 224 11.03 4.07 1.33
N ALA A 225 10.77 3.03 2.11
CA ALA A 225 10.24 3.17 3.46
C ALA A 225 11.31 3.59 4.49
N VAL A 226 12.57 3.11 4.37
CA VAL A 226 13.59 3.26 5.41
C VAL A 226 14.78 4.12 5.00
N ILE A 227 15.13 4.21 3.72
CA ILE A 227 16.28 4.97 3.19
C ILE A 227 15.82 6.16 2.36
N CYS A 228 15.15 5.89 1.23
CA CYS A 228 14.70 6.91 0.29
C CYS A 228 13.39 7.53 0.73
N THR A 229 13.36 8.10 1.95
CA THR A 229 12.16 8.69 2.55
C THR A 229 11.74 9.98 1.84
N ALA A 230 10.48 10.43 2.06
CA ALA A 230 9.95 11.59 1.36
C ALA A 230 10.63 12.91 1.77
N LYS A 231 10.93 13.08 3.07
CA LYS A 231 11.41 14.37 3.60
C LYS A 231 12.92 14.41 3.85
N SER A 232 13.49 13.31 4.32
CA SER A 232 14.90 13.25 4.75
C SER A 232 15.48 11.92 4.30
N PRO A 233 15.82 11.77 3.02
CA PRO A 233 16.40 10.53 2.52
C PRO A 233 17.83 10.36 3.08
N LEU A 234 18.19 9.12 3.41
CA LEU A 234 19.48 8.72 3.93
C LEU A 234 20.40 8.29 2.76
N CYS A 235 20.75 9.23 1.89
CA CYS A 235 21.46 8.96 0.66
C CYS A 235 22.85 8.38 0.87
N ASP A 236 23.55 8.75 1.94
CA ASP A 236 24.90 8.27 2.28
C ASP A 236 24.92 6.76 2.58
N THR A 237 23.79 6.17 2.98
CA THR A 237 23.63 4.74 3.25
C THR A 237 22.88 3.99 2.16
N CYS A 238 22.53 4.67 1.06
CA CYS A 238 21.74 4.09 0.00
C CYS A 238 22.59 3.12 -0.87
N PRO A 239 22.17 1.85 -1.05
CA PRO A 239 22.95 0.86 -1.79
C PRO A 239 23.05 1.17 -3.30
N ILE A 240 22.25 2.09 -3.81
CA ILE A 240 22.21 2.49 -5.22
C ILE A 240 22.42 4.00 -5.42
N ALA A 241 23.10 4.67 -4.46
CA ALA A 241 23.37 6.10 -4.54
C ALA A 241 24.15 6.47 -5.83
N ASP A 242 25.14 5.67 -6.19
CA ASP A 242 25.99 5.90 -7.38
C ASP A 242 25.22 5.89 -8.69
N ASP A 243 24.08 5.21 -8.77
CA ASP A 243 23.22 5.16 -9.96
C ASP A 243 22.06 6.15 -9.90
N CYS A 244 21.89 6.85 -8.78
CA CYS A 244 20.73 7.73 -8.56
C CYS A 244 20.82 9.00 -9.42
N ALA A 245 19.93 9.13 -10.42
CA ALA A 245 19.86 10.31 -11.26
C ALA A 245 19.50 11.58 -10.46
N PHE A 246 18.72 11.44 -9.39
CA PHE A 246 18.32 12.55 -8.53
C PHE A 246 19.52 13.16 -7.78
N LEU A 247 20.46 12.33 -7.30
CA LEU A 247 21.70 12.80 -6.67
C LEU A 247 22.67 13.46 -7.66
N LYS A 248 22.60 13.05 -8.94
CA LYS A 248 23.44 13.61 -10.02
C LYS A 248 22.85 14.87 -10.65
N ALA A 249 21.61 15.24 -10.28
CA ALA A 249 20.96 16.44 -10.81
C ALA A 249 21.69 17.72 -10.31
N PRO A 250 21.89 18.73 -11.18
CA PRO A 250 22.62 19.97 -10.82
C PRO A 250 22.02 20.70 -9.61
N ASP A 251 20.72 20.57 -9.41
CA ASP A 251 19.96 21.23 -8.35
C ASP A 251 19.88 20.43 -7.05
N TRP A 252 20.58 19.29 -6.95
CA TRP A 252 20.66 18.53 -5.72
C TRP A 252 21.35 19.36 -4.63
N GLY A 253 20.63 19.65 -3.55
CA GLY A 253 21.11 20.46 -2.42
C GLY A 253 20.59 21.89 -2.40
N SER A 254 20.07 22.45 -3.52
CA SER A 254 19.38 23.73 -3.53
C SER A 254 17.87 23.59 -3.23
N ALA A 255 17.31 22.43 -3.43
CA ALA A 255 15.95 22.07 -3.02
C ALA A 255 15.92 21.61 -1.56
N ALA A 256 16.29 22.48 -0.61
CA ALA A 256 15.85 22.34 0.77
C ALA A 256 14.33 22.13 0.74
N PRO A 257 13.75 21.23 1.56
CA PRO A 257 12.31 21.01 1.55
C PRO A 257 11.63 22.36 1.80
N ALA A 258 10.95 22.88 0.80
CA ALA A 258 10.10 24.04 0.96
C ALA A 258 9.12 23.69 2.07
N HIS A 259 9.26 24.34 3.21
CA HIS A 259 8.33 24.23 4.32
C HIS A 259 6.92 24.40 3.75
N ALA A 260 6.06 23.41 4.00
CA ALA A 260 4.68 23.35 3.53
C ALA A 260 3.81 24.44 4.22
N ASN A 261 4.16 25.71 4.06
CA ASN A 261 3.40 26.85 4.57
C ASN A 261 3.42 28.04 3.62
N ASP A 262 3.67 27.82 2.33
CA ASP A 262 3.55 28.88 1.34
C ASP A 262 2.30 28.66 0.47
N SER A 263 1.14 29.00 1.05
CA SER A 263 -0.13 29.10 0.33
C SER A 263 -0.09 30.16 -0.80
N LYS A 264 0.91 31.03 -0.80
CA LYS A 264 1.12 32.06 -1.81
C LYS A 264 1.75 31.53 -3.11
N ALA A 265 2.67 30.54 -3.01
CA ALA A 265 3.30 29.93 -4.18
C ALA A 265 2.37 29.01 -5.00
N ARG A 266 1.17 28.74 -4.50
CA ARG A 266 0.15 27.94 -5.21
C ARG A 266 -0.64 28.76 -6.24
N ILE A 267 -0.73 30.07 -6.04
CA ILE A 267 -1.49 30.98 -6.93
C ILE A 267 -0.65 31.34 -8.15
N ASP A 268 0.64 31.57 -8.00
CA ASP A 268 1.51 31.99 -9.10
C ASP A 268 1.82 30.86 -10.11
N ARG A 269 1.71 29.60 -9.71
CA ARG A 269 1.89 28.44 -10.62
C ARG A 269 0.67 28.10 -11.48
N CYS A 270 -0.52 28.58 -11.12
CA CYS A 270 -1.69 28.48 -12.00
C CYS A 270 -1.66 29.50 -13.17
N ALA A 271 -0.92 30.59 -13.04
CA ALA A 271 -0.87 31.62 -14.07
C ALA A 271 0.00 31.26 -15.29
N VAL A 272 0.90 30.33 -15.17
CA VAL A 272 1.84 29.95 -16.26
C VAL A 272 1.28 28.89 -17.22
N TRP A 273 0.11 28.30 -16.91
CA TRP A 273 -0.49 27.21 -17.73
C TRP A 273 -1.79 27.57 -18.45
N CYS A 274 -2.19 28.84 -18.45
CA CYS A 274 -3.26 29.30 -19.32
C CYS A 274 -2.71 29.62 -20.71
N SER A 275 -2.88 28.71 -21.64
CA SER A 275 -2.70 28.91 -23.07
C SER A 275 -3.59 30.08 -23.58
N PRO A 276 -3.15 30.91 -24.56
CA PRO A 276 -3.85 32.13 -24.99
C PRO A 276 -5.14 31.94 -25.80
N ARG A 277 -5.83 30.83 -25.66
CA ARG A 277 -7.05 30.49 -26.44
C ARG A 277 -8.39 30.64 -25.72
N CYS A 278 -8.44 31.19 -24.52
CA CYS A 278 -9.71 31.43 -23.81
C CYS A 278 -9.96 32.92 -23.55
N ALA A 279 -9.77 33.75 -24.57
CA ALA A 279 -10.15 35.17 -24.54
C ALA A 279 -11.46 35.35 -25.30
N SER A 280 -12.60 35.01 -24.69
CA SER A 280 -13.91 35.53 -25.08
C SER A 280 -15.02 34.95 -24.19
N PHE A 281 -15.11 35.46 -22.95
CA PHE A 281 -16.34 35.52 -22.18
C PHE A 281 -16.19 36.58 -21.08
N PRO A 282 -17.06 37.62 -21.02
CA PRO A 282 -17.01 38.59 -19.96
C PRO A 282 -17.66 38.04 -18.69
N LEU A 283 -16.90 37.91 -17.61
CA LEU A 283 -17.42 37.64 -16.28
C LEU A 283 -17.37 38.94 -15.46
N GLU A 284 -18.53 39.46 -15.12
CA GLU A 284 -18.67 40.53 -14.15
C GLU A 284 -18.25 40.08 -12.75
N PRO A 285 -17.54 40.90 -11.97
CA PRO A 285 -17.16 40.56 -10.60
C PRO A 285 -18.32 40.85 -9.64
N ARG A 286 -18.99 39.84 -9.12
CA ARG A 286 -19.85 39.99 -7.92
C ARG A 286 -19.03 39.73 -6.67
N CYS A 287 -18.76 40.80 -5.92
CA CYS A 287 -18.28 40.70 -4.54
C CYS A 287 -19.36 40.10 -3.62
N PRO A 288 -19.07 39.14 -2.75
CA PRO A 288 -20.00 38.72 -1.70
C PRO A 288 -19.94 39.70 -0.54
N GLY A 289 -21.11 40.28 -0.26
CA GLY A 289 -21.35 41.19 0.87
C GLY A 289 -21.22 40.50 2.24
N LYS A 290 -21.00 41.37 3.21
CA LYS A 290 -20.88 41.09 4.64
C LYS A 290 -22.06 40.27 5.18
N MET A 291 -21.76 39.26 5.99
CA MET A 291 -22.74 38.56 6.85
C MET A 291 -23.25 39.47 7.97
N PRO A 292 -24.54 39.48 8.26
CA PRO A 292 -25.08 40.10 9.48
C PRO A 292 -25.03 39.11 10.64
N THR A 293 -24.53 39.60 11.75
CA THR A 293 -24.62 38.98 13.09
C THR A 293 -26.03 39.18 13.65
N SER A 294 -26.82 38.12 13.82
CA SER A 294 -27.86 38.09 14.87
C SER A 294 -28.25 36.65 15.20
N PHE A 295 -27.93 36.26 16.42
CA PHE A 295 -28.38 35.04 17.07
C PHE A 295 -29.84 35.20 17.46
N GLY A 296 -30.74 34.43 16.89
CA GLY A 296 -32.10 34.19 17.36
C GLY A 296 -32.23 32.77 17.90
N ARG A 297 -32.42 32.63 19.21
CA ARG A 297 -32.77 31.36 19.87
C ARG A 297 -34.21 31.00 19.53
N THR A 298 -34.43 29.95 18.78
CA THR A 298 -35.74 29.31 18.70
C THR A 298 -35.71 28.00 19.50
N ARG A 299 -36.57 27.97 20.56
CA ARG A 299 -36.87 26.77 21.34
C ARG A 299 -37.68 25.81 20.45
N PHE A 300 -37.19 24.60 20.26
CA PHE A 300 -38.02 23.48 19.79
C PHE A 300 -38.69 22.80 20.96
N SER A 301 -40.03 22.81 20.94
CA SER A 301 -40.87 22.06 21.87
C SER A 301 -41.05 20.65 21.35
N LEU A 302 -40.87 19.65 22.21
CA LEU A 302 -41.13 18.25 21.93
C LEU A 302 -42.65 17.98 22.01
N PRO A 303 -43.23 17.12 21.17
CA PRO A 303 -44.61 16.66 21.31
C PRO A 303 -44.73 15.57 22.38
N PRO A 304 -45.94 15.40 23.00
CA PRO A 304 -46.17 14.51 24.14
C PRO A 304 -46.25 13.03 23.69
N ALA A 305 -45.84 12.16 24.63
CA ALA A 305 -45.88 10.72 24.50
C ALA A 305 -47.31 10.18 24.48
N SER A 306 -47.59 9.23 23.59
CA SER A 306 -48.83 8.44 23.53
C SER A 306 -48.82 7.31 24.57
N PRO A 307 -49.99 6.93 25.12
CA PRO A 307 -50.08 5.99 26.25
C PRO A 307 -50.01 4.52 25.79
N ALA A 308 -49.49 3.71 26.71
CA ALA A 308 -49.35 2.27 26.62
C ALA A 308 -50.73 1.54 26.49
N LEU A 309 -50.81 0.62 25.55
CA LEU A 309 -51.89 -0.39 25.49
C LEU A 309 -51.46 -1.60 26.33
N THR A 310 -52.17 -1.77 27.44
CA THR A 310 -52.28 -2.99 28.24
C THR A 310 -53.04 -4.05 27.41
N MET A 311 -52.47 -5.22 27.19
CA MET A 311 -53.22 -6.44 26.87
C MET A 311 -53.10 -7.42 28.01
N THR A 312 -54.25 -7.69 28.59
CA THR A 312 -54.60 -8.81 29.49
C THR A 312 -54.99 -10.05 28.67
N ALA A 313 -54.68 -11.21 29.24
CA ALA A 313 -55.01 -12.59 29.03
C ALA A 313 -54.03 -13.40 28.15
#